data_e511e5451ecc1f099e6794eeb0e7648e
#
_entry.id   e511e5451ecc1f099e6794eeb0e7648e
#
_cell.length_a   1.000
_cell.length_b   1.000
_cell.length_c   1.000
_cell.angle_alpha   90.00
_cell.angle_beta   90.00
_cell.angle_gamma   90.00
#
_symmetry.space_group_name_H-M   'P 1'
#
loop_
_entity.id
_entity.type
_entity.pdbx_description
1 polymer ?
#
loop_
_entity_poly.entity_id
_entity_poly.type
_entity_poly.pdbx_seq_one_letter_code
_entity_poly.pdbx_strand_id
1 'polypeptide(L)'
;MRALTFTELSRSDFEAFSERAAHGNFQQTVMAADLRKLNGAATRFVGVRDGAEIVAAALLETHGSGPATFCTVHDGPLCDYDDRELTTFFLDHLAAYAKRLQAVPLDITPEQPY
;
A
#
# COMPACT_ATOMS: atom_id res chain seq x y z
N MET A 1 -8.09 1.96 -23.16
CA MET A 1 -7.72 0.64 -22.57
C MET A 1 -6.73 0.84 -21.44
N ARG A 2 -6.99 0.20 -20.31
CA ARG A 2 -6.11 0.31 -19.15
C ARG A 2 -4.88 -0.58 -19.28
N ALA A 3 -3.76 -0.08 -18.80
CA ALA A 3 -2.51 -0.82 -18.76
C ALA A 3 -2.01 -0.85 -17.29
N LEU A 4 -2.75 -1.57 -16.44
CA LEU A 4 -2.44 -1.63 -15.01
C LEU A 4 -1.17 -2.42 -14.74
N THR A 5 -0.28 -1.85 -13.93
CA THR A 5 0.98 -2.47 -13.51
C THR A 5 1.17 -2.25 -12.03
N PHE A 6 1.50 -3.32 -11.30
CA PHE A 6 1.87 -3.22 -9.90
C PHE A 6 3.37 -2.96 -9.79
N THR A 7 3.78 -2.02 -8.94
CA THR A 7 5.18 -1.64 -8.82
C THR A 7 5.50 -1.10 -7.43
N GLU A 8 6.76 -1.20 -7.06
CA GLU A 8 7.26 -0.46 -5.89
C GLU A 8 7.36 1.01 -6.26
N LEU A 9 7.08 1.89 -5.30
CA LEU A 9 7.13 3.33 -5.51
C LEU A 9 8.29 3.94 -4.73
N SER A 10 8.86 5.02 -5.28
CA SER A 10 9.80 5.83 -4.53
C SER A 10 9.05 6.60 -3.43
N ARG A 11 9.79 7.02 -2.42
CA ARG A 11 9.23 7.85 -1.34
C ARG A 11 8.54 9.10 -1.90
N SER A 12 9.18 9.78 -2.85
CA SER A 12 8.64 11.02 -3.42
C SER A 12 7.37 10.78 -4.24
N ASP A 13 7.32 9.69 -4.99
CA ASP A 13 6.13 9.34 -5.76
C ASP A 13 4.95 9.00 -4.85
N PHE A 14 5.20 8.24 -3.78
CA PHE A 14 4.17 7.92 -2.80
C PHE A 14 3.69 9.18 -2.09
N GLU A 15 4.60 10.05 -1.67
CA GLU A 15 4.24 11.30 -1.01
C GLU A 15 3.33 12.15 -1.88
N ALA A 16 3.70 12.35 -3.15
CA ALA A 16 2.89 13.14 -4.07
C ALA A 16 1.49 12.55 -4.26
N PHE A 17 1.40 11.21 -4.39
CA PHE A 17 0.10 10.56 -4.55
C PHE A 17 -0.73 10.67 -3.28
N SER A 18 -0.15 10.40 -2.10
CA SER A 18 -0.91 10.41 -0.86
C SER A 18 -1.45 11.81 -0.52
N GLU A 19 -0.72 12.85 -0.88
CA GLU A 19 -1.16 14.23 -0.65
C GLU A 19 -2.36 14.62 -1.51
N ARG A 20 -2.46 14.08 -2.73
CA ARG A 20 -3.56 14.41 -3.64
C ARG A 20 -4.70 13.39 -3.63
N ALA A 21 -4.57 12.30 -2.89
CA ALA A 21 -5.61 11.28 -2.82
C ALA A 21 -6.86 11.85 -2.14
N ALA A 22 -8.03 11.59 -2.73
CA ALA A 22 -9.29 12.12 -2.24
C ALA A 22 -9.61 11.68 -0.82
N HIS A 23 -9.12 10.51 -0.43
CA HIS A 23 -9.33 9.94 0.90
C HIS A 23 -7.98 9.72 1.60
N GLY A 24 -7.06 10.67 1.42
CA GLY A 24 -5.77 10.61 2.09
C GLY A 24 -5.95 10.61 3.60
N ASN A 25 -5.16 9.80 4.31
CA ASN A 25 -5.21 9.72 5.76
C ASN A 25 -3.79 9.60 6.31
N PHE A 26 -3.64 9.91 7.59
CA PHE A 26 -2.33 9.93 8.22
C PHE A 26 -1.63 8.57 8.15
N GLN A 27 -2.37 7.48 8.25
CA GLN A 27 -1.81 6.13 8.26
C GLN A 27 -1.15 5.75 6.94
N GLN A 28 -1.50 6.45 5.85
CA GLN A 28 -0.95 6.20 4.51
C GLN A 28 -0.14 7.40 4.03
N THR A 29 0.81 7.87 4.85
CA THR A 29 1.68 9.00 4.52
C THR A 29 3.13 8.64 4.78
N VAL A 30 4.06 9.41 4.21
CA VAL A 30 5.50 9.23 4.49
C VAL A 30 5.82 9.57 5.95
N MET A 31 5.07 10.49 6.56
CA MET A 31 5.24 10.80 7.97
C MET A 31 4.90 9.60 8.86
N ALA A 32 3.81 8.90 8.54
CA ALA A 32 3.46 7.66 9.24
C ALA A 32 4.53 6.59 9.05
N ALA A 33 5.08 6.47 7.83
CA ALA A 33 6.17 5.53 7.56
C ALA A 33 7.38 5.82 8.46
N ASP A 34 7.75 7.09 8.59
CA ASP A 34 8.88 7.49 9.44
C ASP A 34 8.63 7.15 10.91
N LEU A 35 7.42 7.40 11.41
CA LEU A 35 7.07 7.06 12.79
C LEU A 35 7.13 5.55 13.04
N ARG A 36 6.66 4.74 12.09
CA ARG A 36 6.69 3.29 12.22
C ARG A 36 8.11 2.76 12.19
N LYS A 37 8.97 3.35 11.38
CA LYS A 37 10.40 3.01 11.36
C LYS A 37 11.05 3.24 12.71
N LEU A 38 10.71 4.34 13.39
CA LEU A 38 11.21 4.62 14.72
C LEU A 38 10.76 3.56 15.74
N ASN A 39 9.63 2.92 15.50
CA ASN A 39 9.11 1.85 16.33
C ASN A 39 9.57 0.45 15.88
N GLY A 40 10.51 0.38 14.96
CA GLY A 40 11.13 -0.88 14.55
C GLY A 40 10.44 -1.61 13.40
N ALA A 41 9.40 -1.03 12.81
CA ALA A 41 8.75 -1.65 11.65
C ALA A 41 9.52 -1.37 10.36
N ALA A 42 9.57 -2.34 9.46
CA ALA A 42 10.03 -2.11 8.10
C ALA A 42 8.87 -1.61 7.25
N THR A 43 9.12 -0.62 6.42
CA THR A 43 8.07 -0.01 5.60
C THR A 43 8.44 -0.07 4.13
N ARG A 44 7.42 -0.22 3.27
CA ARG A 44 7.57 -0.24 1.81
C ARG A 44 6.43 0.52 1.17
N PHE A 45 6.73 1.20 0.06
CA PHE A 45 5.72 1.92 -0.72
C PHE A 45 5.50 1.15 -2.01
N VAL A 46 4.24 0.85 -2.30
CA VAL A 46 3.85 0.14 -3.54
C VAL A 46 2.65 0.84 -4.16
N GLY A 47 2.39 0.54 -5.42
CA GLY A 47 1.24 1.12 -6.09
C GLY A 47 0.93 0.48 -7.41
N VAL A 48 -0.08 1.04 -8.05
CA VAL A 48 -0.53 0.63 -9.38
C VAL A 48 -0.43 1.83 -10.31
N ARG A 49 0.16 1.62 -11.47
CA ARG A 49 0.18 2.61 -12.55
C ARG A 49 -0.78 2.18 -13.63
N ASP A 50 -1.41 3.15 -14.24
CA ASP A 50 -2.13 2.99 -15.50
C ASP A 50 -1.31 3.75 -16.55
N GLY A 51 -0.53 3.01 -17.34
CA GLY A 51 0.50 3.63 -18.14
C GLY A 51 1.55 4.29 -17.26
N ALA A 52 1.73 5.59 -17.37
CA ALA A 52 2.70 6.36 -16.58
C ALA A 52 2.08 6.96 -15.30
N GLU A 53 0.77 6.97 -15.19
CA GLU A 53 0.06 7.61 -14.08
C GLU A 53 -0.13 6.67 -12.90
N ILE A 54 0.18 7.15 -11.68
CA ILE A 54 -0.09 6.39 -10.47
C ILE A 54 -1.58 6.56 -10.14
N VAL A 55 -2.30 5.44 -10.04
CA VAL A 55 -3.75 5.45 -9.80
C VAL A 55 -4.12 4.85 -8.44
N ALA A 56 -3.19 4.20 -7.77
CA ALA A 56 -3.40 3.65 -6.43
C ALA A 56 -2.05 3.49 -5.74
N ALA A 57 -2.04 3.52 -4.42
CA ALA A 57 -0.81 3.37 -3.63
C ALA A 57 -1.11 2.81 -2.25
N ALA A 58 -0.09 2.23 -1.62
CA ALA A 58 -0.18 1.74 -0.26
C ALA A 58 1.16 1.81 0.45
N LEU A 59 1.10 2.09 1.75
CA LEU A 59 2.21 1.93 2.67
C LEU A 59 2.04 0.58 3.37
N LEU A 60 3.01 -0.31 3.19
CA LEU A 60 3.04 -1.60 3.87
C LEU A 60 4.00 -1.56 5.04
N GLU A 61 3.60 -2.15 6.15
CA GLU A 61 4.48 -2.43 7.28
C GLU A 61 4.73 -3.92 7.35
N THR A 62 6.00 -4.31 7.57
CA THR A 62 6.33 -5.70 7.87
C THR A 62 6.83 -5.78 9.31
N HIS A 63 6.35 -6.78 10.02
CA HIS A 63 6.64 -7.01 11.43
C HIS A 63 7.09 -8.44 11.65
N GLY A 64 7.83 -8.68 12.74
CA GLY A 64 8.28 -10.01 13.10
C GLY A 64 9.60 -10.37 12.44
N SER A 65 10.00 -11.63 12.56
CA SER A 65 11.24 -12.14 11.99
C SER A 65 11.07 -13.60 11.61
N GLY A 66 11.76 -14.02 10.54
CA GLY A 66 11.72 -15.39 10.07
C GLY A 66 10.30 -15.85 9.77
N PRO A 67 9.89 -17.04 10.24
CA PRO A 67 8.56 -17.55 9.94
C PRO A 67 7.41 -16.81 10.62
N ALA A 68 7.71 -15.89 11.56
CA ALA A 68 6.71 -15.09 12.24
C ALA A 68 6.50 -13.72 11.58
N THR A 69 7.06 -13.48 10.41
CA THR A 69 6.90 -12.20 9.69
C THR A 69 5.49 -12.07 9.13
N PHE A 70 4.90 -10.92 9.32
CA PHE A 70 3.58 -10.60 8.76
C PHE A 70 3.57 -9.17 8.21
N CYS A 71 2.56 -8.86 7.42
CA CYS A 71 2.44 -7.60 6.69
C CYS A 71 1.11 -6.93 7.00
N THR A 72 1.13 -5.61 7.18
CA THR A 72 -0.09 -4.84 7.48
C THR A 72 -0.18 -3.60 6.59
N VAL A 73 -1.40 -3.30 6.15
CA VAL A 73 -1.75 -2.04 5.48
C VAL A 73 -2.83 -1.37 6.32
N HIS A 74 -2.47 -0.31 7.05
CA HIS A 74 -3.40 0.40 7.95
C HIS A 74 -4.19 1.46 7.18
N ASP A 75 -5.51 1.42 7.29
CA ASP A 75 -6.41 2.41 6.67
C ASP A 75 -6.15 2.62 5.18
N GLY A 76 -5.77 1.58 4.49
CA GLY A 76 -5.47 1.60 3.07
C GLY A 76 -5.88 0.29 2.42
N PRO A 77 -5.50 0.09 1.16
CA PRO A 77 -4.72 0.97 0.31
C PRO A 77 -5.47 2.22 -0.15
N LEU A 78 -4.73 3.21 -0.65
CA LEU A 78 -5.29 4.43 -1.23
C LEU A 78 -5.68 4.15 -2.67
N CYS A 79 -6.96 3.92 -2.93
CA CYS A 79 -7.48 3.71 -4.28
C CYS A 79 -8.96 4.05 -4.33
N ASP A 80 -9.49 4.16 -5.54
CA ASP A 80 -10.93 4.33 -5.72
C ASP A 80 -11.60 2.97 -5.58
N TYR A 81 -12.23 2.73 -4.44
CA TYR A 81 -12.87 1.44 -4.14
C TYR A 81 -14.11 1.17 -5.00
N ASP A 82 -14.67 2.20 -5.63
CA ASP A 82 -15.76 2.04 -6.58
C ASP A 82 -15.29 1.48 -7.92
N ASP A 83 -14.00 1.59 -8.20
CA ASP A 83 -13.37 1.01 -9.36
C ASP A 83 -12.97 -0.44 -9.05
N ARG A 84 -13.86 -1.37 -9.37
CA ARG A 84 -13.68 -2.78 -9.00
C ARG A 84 -12.48 -3.43 -9.69
N GLU A 85 -12.24 -3.12 -10.93
CA GLU A 85 -11.09 -3.65 -11.68
C GLU A 85 -9.79 -3.25 -10.99
N LEU A 86 -9.65 -1.97 -10.68
CA LEU A 86 -8.46 -1.44 -10.01
C LEU A 86 -8.29 -2.05 -8.62
N THR A 87 -9.37 -2.07 -7.84
CA THR A 87 -9.33 -2.60 -6.47
C THR A 87 -8.93 -4.08 -6.46
N THR A 88 -9.56 -4.90 -7.31
CA THR A 88 -9.25 -6.33 -7.40
C THR A 88 -7.79 -6.54 -7.83
N PHE A 89 -7.35 -5.81 -8.85
CA PHE A 89 -5.96 -5.89 -9.31
C PHE A 89 -4.99 -5.57 -8.18
N PHE A 90 -5.24 -4.50 -7.45
CA PHE A 90 -4.34 -4.05 -6.40
C PHE A 90 -4.30 -5.04 -5.24
N LEU A 91 -5.46 -5.48 -4.76
CA LEU A 91 -5.52 -6.43 -3.64
C LEU A 91 -4.85 -7.77 -3.98
N ASP A 92 -5.07 -8.28 -5.19
CA ASP A 92 -4.45 -9.53 -5.62
C ASP A 92 -2.93 -9.40 -5.68
N HIS A 93 -2.42 -8.27 -6.19
CA HIS A 93 -0.99 -8.04 -6.29
C HIS A 93 -0.35 -7.74 -4.93
N LEU A 94 -1.09 -7.10 -4.02
CA LEU A 94 -0.62 -6.91 -2.64
C LEU A 94 -0.43 -8.26 -1.94
N ALA A 95 -1.39 -9.17 -2.10
CA ALA A 95 -1.28 -10.50 -1.52
C ALA A 95 -0.08 -11.27 -2.08
N ALA A 96 0.12 -11.20 -3.40
CA ALA A 96 1.27 -11.85 -4.05
C ALA A 96 2.59 -11.23 -3.60
N TYR A 97 2.62 -9.91 -3.44
CA TYR A 97 3.81 -9.20 -2.99
C TYR A 97 4.19 -9.59 -1.56
N ALA A 98 3.21 -9.65 -0.66
CA ALA A 98 3.43 -10.08 0.72
C ALA A 98 3.99 -11.51 0.76
N LYS A 99 3.50 -12.39 -0.10
CA LYS A 99 3.98 -13.74 -0.23
C LYS A 99 5.45 -13.79 -0.65
N ARG A 100 5.83 -12.95 -1.62
CA ARG A 100 7.24 -12.86 -2.07
C ARG A 100 8.15 -12.34 -0.98
N LEU A 101 7.64 -11.49 -0.08
CA LEU A 101 8.39 -11.01 1.08
C LEU A 101 8.40 -12.03 2.22
N GLN A 102 7.71 -13.16 2.05
CA GLN A 102 7.52 -14.16 3.11
C GLN A 102 6.84 -13.55 4.35
N ALA A 103 5.98 -12.56 4.11
CA ALA A 103 5.27 -11.82 5.16
C ALA A 103 3.78 -12.13 5.08
N VAL A 104 3.40 -13.33 5.41
CA VAL A 104 2.01 -13.76 5.48
C VAL A 104 1.67 -14.15 6.91
N PRO A 105 0.44 -13.85 7.38
CA PRO A 105 -0.67 -13.26 6.64
C PRO A 105 -0.47 -11.78 6.30
N LEU A 106 -1.20 -11.34 5.27
CA LEU A 106 -1.33 -9.93 4.94
C LEU A 106 -2.62 -9.43 5.57
N ASP A 107 -2.53 -8.43 6.42
CA ASP A 107 -3.68 -7.84 7.10
C ASP A 107 -3.94 -6.46 6.53
N ILE A 108 -5.10 -6.30 5.92
CA ILE A 108 -5.51 -5.03 5.31
C ILE A 108 -6.71 -4.49 6.11
N THR A 109 -6.56 -3.26 6.62
CA THR A 109 -7.63 -2.58 7.34
C THR A 109 -7.98 -1.31 6.58
N PRO A 110 -8.90 -1.41 5.59
CA PRO A 110 -9.24 -0.24 4.80
C PRO A 110 -10.01 0.79 5.61
N GLU A 111 -9.80 2.06 5.26
CA GLU A 111 -10.62 3.13 5.78
C GLU A 111 -12.00 3.05 5.11
N GLN A 112 -13.05 3.02 5.92
CA GLN A 112 -14.41 2.92 5.39
C GLN A 112 -15.24 4.09 5.87
N PRO A 113 -15.94 4.77 4.97
CA PRO A 113 -16.89 5.79 5.37
C PRO A 113 -18.10 5.13 6.05
N TYR A 114 -18.58 5.79 7.06
CA TYR A 114 -19.78 5.34 7.79
C TYR A 114 -21.00 6.11 7.34
#